data_a58159a5b34c1d6f691f6c676a8d5c8c
#
_entry.id   a58159a5b34c1d6f691f6c676a8d5c8c
#
_cell.length_a   1.000
_cell.length_b   1.000
_cell.length_c   1.000
_cell.angle_alpha   90.00
_cell.angle_beta   90.00
_cell.angle_gamma   90.00
#
_symmetry.space_group_name_H-M   'P 1'
#
loop_
_entity.id
_entity.type
_entity.pdbx_description
1 polymer ?
#
loop_
_entity_poly.entity_id
_entity_poly.type
_entity_poly.pdbx_seq_one_letter_code
_entity_poly.pdbx_strand_id
1 'polypeptide(L)'
;MSEKDLEEYHNIGKPVKWNSKFTYPRSSRSLVMGRRHYAVDNKKLPSVTTILSHTQSKEKQDSLAAWQARVGKDEATRIKDQAASRGTAMHTLLEHYLLGEKHADLTDVGQQATMMAQKVIDEGIKGSLSEIWGSEVTLWYPDLYA
;
A
#
# COMPACT_ATOMS: atom_id res chain seq x y z
N MET A 1 -9.30 -34.21 -3.78
CA MET A 1 -9.12 -33.16 -2.75
C MET A 1 -10.37 -32.30 -2.77
N SER A 2 -11.03 -32.10 -1.64
CA SER A 2 -12.22 -31.25 -1.56
C SER A 2 -11.82 -29.76 -1.58
N GLU A 3 -12.79 -28.86 -1.87
CA GLU A 3 -12.53 -27.40 -1.77
C GLU A 3 -12.03 -27.00 -0.39
N LYS A 4 -12.55 -27.62 0.66
CA LYS A 4 -12.13 -27.39 2.04
C LYS A 4 -10.67 -27.81 2.27
N ASP A 5 -10.25 -28.94 1.72
CA ASP A 5 -8.85 -29.39 1.83
C ASP A 5 -7.89 -28.45 1.09
N LEU A 6 -8.31 -27.92 -0.07
CA LEU A 6 -7.55 -26.94 -0.81
C LEU A 6 -7.42 -25.60 -0.05
N GLU A 7 -8.51 -25.14 0.55
CA GLU A 7 -8.51 -23.92 1.36
C GLU A 7 -7.59 -24.07 2.58
N GLU A 8 -7.65 -25.21 3.27
CA GLU A 8 -6.78 -25.51 4.40
C GLU A 8 -5.31 -25.59 3.97
N TYR A 9 -5.02 -26.24 2.84
CA TYR A 9 -3.66 -26.31 2.28
C TYR A 9 -3.09 -24.92 1.97
N HIS A 10 -3.88 -24.03 1.37
CA HIS A 10 -3.46 -22.66 1.04
C HIS A 10 -3.22 -21.79 2.26
N ASN A 11 -3.73 -22.15 3.41
CA ASN A 11 -3.58 -21.41 4.66
C ASN A 11 -2.44 -21.91 5.57
N ILE A 12 -1.77 -23.01 5.18
CA ILE A 12 -0.65 -23.57 5.98
C ILE A 12 0.45 -22.52 6.15
N GLY A 13 0.84 -22.26 7.40
CA GLY A 13 1.93 -21.35 7.77
C GLY A 13 1.57 -19.85 7.69
N LYS A 14 0.34 -19.50 7.34
CA LYS A 14 -0.10 -18.11 7.30
C LYS A 14 -0.67 -17.67 8.65
N PRO A 15 -0.36 -16.43 9.08
CA PRO A 15 -0.81 -15.94 10.41
C PRO A 15 -2.30 -15.59 10.46
N VAL A 16 -2.91 -15.31 9.31
CA VAL A 16 -4.33 -14.98 9.17
C VAL A 16 -4.91 -15.82 8.03
N LYS A 17 -6.15 -16.26 8.18
CA LYS A 17 -6.85 -17.05 7.15
C LYS A 17 -7.03 -16.22 5.88
N TRP A 18 -6.66 -16.80 4.73
CA TRP A 18 -6.93 -16.27 3.41
C TRP A 18 -8.19 -16.90 2.82
N ASN A 19 -9.02 -16.05 2.20
CA ASN A 19 -10.22 -16.49 1.49
C ASN A 19 -10.26 -15.81 0.11
N SER A 20 -10.19 -16.61 -0.95
CA SER A 20 -10.27 -16.15 -2.35
C SER A 20 -11.70 -15.80 -2.75
N LYS A 21 -12.38 -14.99 -1.92
CA LYS A 21 -13.78 -14.58 -2.11
C LYS A 21 -13.99 -13.72 -3.35
N PHE A 22 -13.00 -12.92 -3.71
CA PHE A 22 -13.08 -11.99 -4.83
C PHE A 22 -11.96 -12.24 -5.83
N THR A 23 -12.26 -11.95 -7.10
CA THR A 23 -11.27 -11.87 -8.17
C THR A 23 -10.94 -10.41 -8.43
N TYR A 24 -9.66 -10.08 -8.51
CA TYR A 24 -9.20 -8.71 -8.72
C TYR A 24 -8.63 -8.53 -10.13
N PRO A 25 -8.88 -7.38 -10.78
CA PRO A 25 -8.30 -7.10 -12.08
C PRO A 25 -6.78 -6.87 -11.97
N ARG A 26 -6.09 -7.16 -13.06
CA ARG A 26 -4.70 -6.73 -13.20
C ARG A 26 -4.65 -5.29 -13.66
N SER A 27 -3.70 -4.53 -13.14
CA SER A 27 -3.46 -3.16 -13.55
C SER A 27 -2.00 -2.95 -13.93
N SER A 28 -1.77 -2.01 -14.85
CA SER A 28 -0.44 -1.49 -15.15
C SER A 28 -0.35 -0.01 -14.77
N ARG A 29 0.74 0.34 -14.11
CA ARG A 29 0.99 1.71 -13.66
C ARG A 29 1.75 2.50 -14.72
N SER A 30 1.34 3.74 -14.93
CA SER A 30 2.04 4.69 -15.80
C SER A 30 2.03 6.10 -15.21
N LEU A 31 2.88 6.98 -15.75
CA LEU A 31 2.87 8.40 -15.45
C LEU A 31 2.34 9.16 -16.68
N VAL A 32 1.37 10.03 -16.45
CA VAL A 32 0.84 10.96 -17.46
C VAL A 32 1.01 12.36 -16.92
N MET A 33 1.83 13.16 -17.58
CA MET A 33 2.19 14.51 -17.13
C MET A 33 2.69 14.55 -15.66
N GLY A 34 3.53 13.56 -15.29
CA GLY A 34 4.05 13.40 -13.94
C GLY A 34 3.07 12.85 -12.90
N ARG A 35 1.86 12.50 -13.30
CA ARG A 35 0.80 11.98 -12.40
C ARG A 35 0.56 10.52 -12.61
N ARG A 36 0.31 9.80 -11.52
CA ARG A 36 0.08 8.37 -11.53
C ARG A 36 -1.28 8.01 -12.12
N HIS A 37 -1.26 7.12 -13.12
CA HIS A 37 -2.44 6.52 -13.73
C HIS A 37 -2.30 5.00 -13.74
N TYR A 38 -3.44 4.32 -13.79
CA TYR A 38 -3.52 2.87 -13.90
C TYR A 38 -4.36 2.48 -15.10
N ALA A 39 -3.87 1.54 -15.89
CA ALA A 39 -4.65 0.92 -16.96
C ALA A 39 -5.31 -0.35 -16.40
N VAL A 40 -6.63 -0.39 -16.45
CA VAL A 40 -7.48 -1.50 -16.02
C VAL A 40 -8.56 -1.69 -17.08
N ASP A 41 -8.72 -2.92 -17.62
CA ASP A 41 -9.72 -3.23 -18.66
C ASP A 41 -9.76 -2.22 -19.80
N ASN A 42 -8.59 -1.90 -20.37
CA ASN A 42 -8.43 -0.90 -21.46
C ASN A 42 -8.84 0.54 -21.09
N LYS A 43 -9.12 0.81 -19.83
CA LYS A 43 -9.36 2.16 -19.31
C LYS A 43 -8.13 2.67 -18.58
N LYS A 44 -7.76 3.92 -18.84
CA LYS A 44 -6.66 4.60 -18.16
C LYS A 44 -7.25 5.56 -17.12
N LEU A 45 -7.09 5.21 -15.86
CA LEU A 45 -7.71 5.92 -14.75
C LEU A 45 -6.65 6.58 -13.87
N PRO A 46 -6.90 7.79 -13.34
CA PRO A 46 -6.00 8.39 -12.36
C PRO A 46 -6.00 7.56 -11.07
N SER A 47 -4.90 7.58 -10.34
CA SER A 47 -4.88 6.98 -9.01
C SER A 47 -5.75 7.80 -8.05
N VAL A 48 -6.27 7.15 -7.01
CA VAL A 48 -7.02 7.84 -5.94
C VAL A 48 -6.20 8.96 -5.33
N THR A 49 -4.91 8.78 -5.12
CA THR A 49 -4.01 9.82 -4.60
C THR A 49 -3.87 11.00 -5.55
N THR A 50 -3.93 10.78 -6.88
CA THR A 50 -3.97 11.86 -7.88
C THR A 50 -5.25 12.68 -7.72
N ILE A 51 -6.40 12.02 -7.58
CA ILE A 51 -7.69 12.69 -7.36
C ILE A 51 -7.67 13.50 -6.05
N LEU A 52 -7.21 12.89 -4.96
CA LEU A 52 -7.13 13.55 -3.66
C LEU A 52 -6.20 14.76 -3.66
N SER A 53 -5.11 14.73 -4.42
CA SER A 53 -4.22 15.88 -4.60
C SER A 53 -4.91 17.04 -5.30
N HIS A 54 -5.77 16.75 -6.28
CA HIS A 54 -6.54 17.76 -7.01
C HIS A 54 -7.70 18.36 -6.23
N THR A 55 -8.28 17.58 -5.34
CA THR A 55 -9.43 17.98 -4.52
C THR A 55 -9.03 18.48 -3.13
N GLN A 56 -7.72 18.59 -2.89
CA GLN A 56 -7.17 19.06 -1.62
C GLN A 56 -7.63 20.49 -1.33
N SER A 57 -8.01 20.75 -0.08
CA SER A 57 -8.43 22.08 0.34
C SER A 57 -7.29 23.10 0.23
N LYS A 58 -7.63 24.37 0.01
CA LYS A 58 -6.65 25.44 -0.05
C LYS A 58 -5.83 25.56 1.24
N GLU A 59 -6.45 25.35 2.38
CA GLU A 59 -5.81 25.34 3.69
C GLU A 59 -4.68 24.28 3.78
N LYS A 60 -4.94 23.07 3.30
CA LYS A 60 -3.90 22.02 3.25
C LYS A 60 -2.78 22.36 2.27
N GLN A 61 -3.11 22.92 1.11
CA GLN A 61 -2.12 23.38 0.13
C GLN A 61 -1.23 24.46 0.71
N ASP A 62 -1.83 25.45 1.37
CA ASP A 62 -1.11 26.57 2.00
C ASP A 62 -0.22 26.09 3.15
N SER A 63 -0.70 25.15 3.97
CA SER A 63 0.07 24.53 5.05
C SER A 63 1.29 23.77 4.53
N LEU A 64 1.11 23.02 3.45
CA LEU A 64 2.21 22.29 2.81
C LEU A 64 3.24 23.24 2.20
N ALA A 65 2.78 24.29 1.52
CA ALA A 65 3.65 25.31 0.95
C ALA A 65 4.45 26.04 2.04
N ALA A 66 3.81 26.41 3.15
CA ALA A 66 4.47 27.03 4.30
C ALA A 66 5.53 26.13 4.93
N TRP A 67 5.22 24.83 5.07
CA TRP A 67 6.19 23.85 5.56
C TRP A 67 7.40 23.71 4.62
N GLN A 68 7.17 23.61 3.30
CA GLN A 68 8.25 23.54 2.31
C GLN A 68 9.13 24.77 2.30
N ALA A 69 8.53 25.96 2.45
CA ALA A 69 9.27 27.23 2.56
C ALA A 69 10.15 27.27 3.82
N ARG A 70 9.65 26.73 4.93
CA ARG A 70 10.37 26.71 6.22
C ARG A 70 11.56 25.75 6.21
N VAL A 71 11.42 24.55 5.67
CA VAL A 71 12.49 23.53 5.66
C VAL A 71 13.42 23.65 4.46
N GLY A 72 13.00 24.30 3.40
CA GLY A 72 13.71 24.38 2.12
C GLY A 72 13.33 23.23 1.17
N LYS A 73 13.44 23.50 -0.14
CA LYS A 73 13.00 22.59 -1.19
C LYS A 73 13.73 21.26 -1.17
N ASP A 74 15.05 21.28 -1.03
CA ASP A 74 15.88 20.08 -1.07
C ASP A 74 15.63 19.20 0.15
N GLU A 75 15.51 19.80 1.34
CA GLU A 75 15.18 19.08 2.55
C GLU A 75 13.76 18.52 2.54
N ALA A 76 12.80 19.26 2.03
CA ALA A 76 11.43 18.77 1.85
C ALA A 76 11.38 17.56 0.91
N THR A 77 12.14 17.58 -0.19
CA THR A 77 12.26 16.47 -1.11
C THR A 77 12.91 15.24 -0.43
N ARG A 78 14.00 15.46 0.30
CA ARG A 78 14.70 14.40 1.03
C ARG A 78 13.79 13.71 2.05
N ILE A 79 13.04 14.49 2.83
CA ILE A 79 12.08 13.96 3.81
C ILE A 79 10.97 13.15 3.13
N LYS A 80 10.45 13.66 2.03
CA LYS A 80 9.41 12.97 1.24
C LYS A 80 9.91 11.64 0.69
N ASP A 81 11.10 11.63 0.08
CA ASP A 81 11.66 10.42 -0.53
C ASP A 81 12.01 9.38 0.54
N GLN A 82 12.54 9.80 1.67
CA GLN A 82 12.80 8.91 2.80
C GLN A 82 11.51 8.30 3.36
N ALA A 83 10.47 9.11 3.51
CA ALA A 83 9.17 8.61 3.96
C ALA A 83 8.55 7.62 2.97
N ALA A 84 8.66 7.88 1.66
CA ALA A 84 8.18 6.99 0.61
C ALA A 84 8.94 5.65 0.60
N SER A 85 10.26 5.68 0.71
CA SER A 85 11.10 4.47 0.77
C SER A 85 10.78 3.62 1.99
N ARG A 86 10.64 4.26 3.15
CA ARG A 86 10.26 3.59 4.40
C ARG A 86 8.85 2.99 4.32
N GLY A 87 7.89 3.70 3.74
CA GLY A 87 6.54 3.21 3.51
C GLY A 87 6.53 1.99 2.59
N THR A 88 7.26 2.02 1.50
CA THR A 88 7.40 0.89 0.57
C THR A 88 7.99 -0.33 1.27
N ALA A 89 9.06 -0.16 2.03
CA ALA A 89 9.69 -1.25 2.80
C ALA A 89 8.72 -1.83 3.84
N MET A 90 7.95 -0.99 4.53
CA MET A 90 6.94 -1.43 5.50
C MET A 90 5.83 -2.25 4.82
N HIS A 91 5.30 -1.82 3.68
CA HIS A 91 4.29 -2.56 2.93
C HIS A 91 4.81 -3.94 2.50
N THR A 92 6.04 -4.02 2.01
CA THR A 92 6.68 -5.29 1.65
C THR A 92 6.78 -6.24 2.83
N LEU A 93 7.20 -5.74 4.00
CA LEU A 93 7.28 -6.54 5.22
C LEU A 93 5.90 -7.06 5.67
N LEU A 94 4.88 -6.22 5.61
CA LEU A 94 3.50 -6.60 5.96
C LEU A 94 2.94 -7.64 4.98
N GLU A 95 3.18 -7.49 3.69
CA GLU A 95 2.75 -8.44 2.67
C GLU A 95 3.38 -9.83 2.91
N HIS A 96 4.70 -9.90 3.10
CA HIS A 96 5.38 -11.16 3.42
C HIS A 96 4.86 -11.77 4.72
N TYR A 97 4.64 -10.96 5.75
CA TYR A 97 4.03 -11.45 6.99
C TYR A 97 2.68 -12.12 6.75
N LEU A 98 1.79 -11.47 6.00
CA LEU A 98 0.45 -12.00 5.70
C LEU A 98 0.49 -13.27 4.83
N LEU A 99 1.51 -13.41 3.98
CA LEU A 99 1.75 -14.62 3.17
C LEU A 99 2.41 -15.75 3.96
N GLY A 100 2.82 -15.51 5.20
CA GLY A 100 3.56 -16.48 6.02
C GLY A 100 5.01 -16.67 5.56
N GLU A 101 5.55 -15.70 4.85
CA GLU A 101 6.91 -15.71 4.32
C GLU A 101 7.87 -14.95 5.22
N LYS A 102 9.11 -15.42 5.29
CA LYS A 102 10.18 -14.69 5.99
C LYS A 102 10.76 -13.62 5.06
N HIS A 103 10.86 -12.41 5.55
CA HIS A 103 11.51 -11.30 4.86
C HIS A 103 12.25 -10.42 5.85
N ALA A 104 13.46 -10.00 5.49
CA ALA A 104 14.27 -9.09 6.28
C ALA A 104 14.90 -8.03 5.37
N ASP A 105 14.82 -6.79 5.79
CA ASP A 105 15.52 -5.66 5.18
C ASP A 105 16.46 -5.06 6.22
N LEU A 106 17.76 -5.28 6.02
CA LEU A 106 18.82 -4.91 6.97
C LEU A 106 19.37 -3.48 6.74
N THR A 107 18.81 -2.75 5.77
CA THR A 107 19.16 -1.34 5.59
C THR A 107 18.62 -0.48 6.74
N ASP A 108 19.14 0.72 6.92
CA ASP A 108 18.63 1.65 7.95
C ASP A 108 17.15 1.95 7.75
N VAL A 109 16.72 2.11 6.50
CA VAL A 109 15.30 2.30 6.15
C VAL A 109 14.50 1.04 6.47
N GLY A 110 15.04 -0.14 6.15
CA GLY A 110 14.42 -1.43 6.44
C GLY A 110 14.25 -1.70 7.94
N GLN A 111 15.21 -1.32 8.75
CA GLN A 111 15.12 -1.44 10.20
C GLN A 111 14.01 -0.55 10.77
N GLN A 112 13.90 0.69 10.32
CA GLN A 112 12.80 1.59 10.70
C GLN A 112 11.44 1.03 10.25
N ALA A 113 11.37 0.54 9.00
CA ALA A 113 10.17 -0.08 8.45
C ALA A 113 9.75 -1.33 9.23
N THR A 114 10.71 -2.13 9.68
CA THR A 114 10.47 -3.33 10.50
C THR A 114 9.81 -2.95 11.83
N MET A 115 10.28 -1.92 12.50
CA MET A 115 9.66 -1.44 13.75
C MET A 115 8.23 -0.96 13.52
N MET A 116 7.99 -0.24 12.42
CA MET A 116 6.65 0.22 12.05
C MET A 116 5.73 -0.95 11.69
N ALA A 117 6.21 -1.89 10.89
CA ALA A 117 5.46 -3.09 10.52
C ALA A 117 5.10 -3.94 11.74
N GLN A 118 6.04 -4.12 12.67
CA GLN A 118 5.80 -4.87 13.91
C GLN A 118 4.69 -4.23 14.75
N LYS A 119 4.66 -2.91 14.82
CA LYS A 119 3.58 -2.19 15.52
C LYS A 119 2.23 -2.40 14.84
N VAL A 120 2.17 -2.32 13.52
CA VAL A 120 0.94 -2.59 12.75
C VAL A 120 0.48 -4.03 12.97
N ILE A 121 1.41 -4.99 12.97
CA ILE A 121 1.10 -6.40 13.22
C ILE A 121 0.52 -6.58 14.62
N ASP A 122 1.18 -6.06 15.63
CA ASP A 122 0.81 -6.30 17.02
C ASP A 122 -0.48 -5.57 17.44
N GLU A 123 -0.67 -4.35 16.98
CA GLU A 123 -1.80 -3.49 17.38
C GLU A 123 -2.95 -3.49 16.35
N GLY A 124 -2.68 -3.78 15.08
CA GLY A 124 -3.66 -3.66 13.99
C GLY A 124 -4.07 -4.98 13.35
N ILE A 125 -3.21 -6.01 13.35
CA ILE A 125 -3.49 -7.29 12.68
C ILE A 125 -3.83 -8.39 13.67
N LYS A 126 -2.95 -8.64 14.64
CA LYS A 126 -3.18 -9.67 15.65
C LYS A 126 -4.42 -9.35 16.47
N GLY A 127 -5.34 -10.30 16.53
CA GLY A 127 -6.60 -10.18 17.27
C GLY A 127 -7.66 -9.28 16.62
N SER A 128 -7.38 -8.64 15.47
CA SER A 128 -8.31 -7.76 14.77
C SER A 128 -8.76 -8.30 13.43
N LEU A 129 -7.86 -8.93 12.66
CA LEU A 129 -8.18 -9.53 11.37
C LEU A 129 -8.51 -11.01 11.53
N SER A 130 -9.72 -11.39 11.13
CA SER A 130 -10.15 -12.79 11.10
C SER A 130 -9.89 -13.45 9.76
N GLU A 131 -9.93 -12.68 8.66
CA GLU A 131 -9.83 -13.20 7.31
C GLU A 131 -9.28 -12.16 6.35
N ILE A 132 -8.46 -12.57 5.38
CA ILE A 132 -7.90 -11.73 4.33
C ILE A 132 -8.53 -12.09 2.99
N TRP A 133 -9.06 -11.10 2.29
CA TRP A 133 -9.64 -11.25 0.95
C TRP A 133 -8.70 -10.82 -0.16
N GLY A 134 -7.64 -10.16 0.16
CA GLY A 134 -6.58 -9.71 -0.77
C GLY A 134 -5.56 -8.82 -0.08
N SER A 135 -4.35 -8.79 -0.64
CA SER A 135 -3.27 -7.90 -0.22
C SER A 135 -2.59 -7.36 -1.48
N GLU A 136 -2.30 -6.07 -1.53
CA GLU A 136 -1.69 -5.40 -2.68
C GLU A 136 -2.49 -5.61 -3.99
N VAL A 137 -3.81 -5.73 -3.88
CA VAL A 137 -4.71 -5.95 -5.01
C VAL A 137 -5.17 -4.63 -5.61
N THR A 138 -5.53 -4.66 -6.90
CA THR A 138 -6.13 -3.51 -7.57
C THR A 138 -7.61 -3.40 -7.21
N LEU A 139 -7.98 -2.24 -6.67
CA LEU A 139 -9.37 -1.82 -6.51
C LEU A 139 -9.65 -0.65 -7.45
N TRP A 140 -10.78 -0.67 -8.11
CA TRP A 140 -11.15 0.35 -9.08
C TRP A 140 -12.65 0.60 -9.10
N TYR A 141 -13.02 1.81 -9.46
CA TYR A 141 -14.42 2.18 -9.65
C TYR A 141 -14.55 3.08 -10.89
N PRO A 142 -14.75 2.48 -12.09
CA PRO A 142 -14.66 3.19 -13.36
C PRO A 142 -15.72 4.29 -13.53
N ASP A 143 -16.88 4.16 -12.89
CA ASP A 143 -17.93 5.18 -12.93
C ASP A 143 -17.55 6.48 -12.23
N LEU A 144 -16.59 6.42 -11.28
CA LEU A 144 -15.97 7.58 -10.63
C LEU A 144 -14.60 7.93 -11.23
N TYR A 145 -14.21 7.29 -12.32
CA TYR A 145 -12.90 7.48 -12.97
C TYR A 145 -11.70 7.23 -12.04
N ALA A 146 -11.77 6.22 -11.18
CA ALA A 146 -10.73 5.86 -10.22
C ALA A 146 -10.46 4.35 -10.18
#